data_e048e62b66e99afe7f17fd5df63257dd
#
_entry.id   e048e62b66e99afe7f17fd5df63257dd
#
_cell.length_a   1.000
_cell.length_b   1.000
_cell.length_c   1.000
_cell.angle_alpha   90.00
_cell.angle_beta   90.00
_cell.angle_gamma   90.00
#
_symmetry.space_group_name_H-M   'P 1'
#
loop_
_entity.id
_entity.type
_entity.pdbx_description
1 polymer ?
#
loop_
_entity_poly.entity_id
_entity_poly.type
_entity_poly.pdbx_seq_one_letter_code
_entity_poly.pdbx_strand_id
1 'polypeptide(L)'
;PVCKMNNVLTCQYSLTDLTYVGLVKTKIEDSKIICLIDAVEKSIQKKYDKNFNIHQIPLDDELTMNLFRNGDTESIFYFDSQYLRIFLKEFEPDCFLDIVALSPPRT
;
A
#
# COMPACT_ATOMS: atom_id res chain seq x y z
N PRO A 1 -6.72 -0.55 -33.23
CA PRO A 1 -5.41 -0.71 -33.89
C PRO A 1 -4.31 -0.94 -32.84
N VAL A 2 -3.35 -1.79 -33.20
CA VAL A 2 -2.17 -2.09 -32.39
C VAL A 2 -0.91 -1.94 -33.22
N CYS A 3 0.17 -1.52 -32.62
CA CYS A 3 1.50 -1.46 -33.22
C CYS A 3 2.54 -2.11 -32.32
N LYS A 4 3.72 -2.32 -32.84
CA LYS A 4 4.84 -2.86 -32.07
C LYS A 4 5.84 -1.73 -31.78
N MET A 5 5.95 -1.32 -30.52
CA MET A 5 6.92 -0.33 -30.06
C MET A 5 7.92 -1.01 -29.12
N ASN A 6 9.22 -0.89 -29.40
CA ASN A 6 10.29 -1.50 -28.57
C ASN A 6 10.03 -2.99 -28.25
N ASN A 7 9.58 -3.76 -29.22
CA ASN A 7 9.20 -5.17 -29.08
C ASN A 7 7.96 -5.45 -28.22
N VAL A 8 7.24 -4.42 -27.76
CA VAL A 8 6.00 -4.54 -26.99
C VAL A 8 4.80 -4.24 -27.89
N LEU A 9 3.76 -5.08 -27.80
CA LEU A 9 2.49 -4.83 -28.49
C LEU A 9 1.78 -3.68 -27.80
N THR A 10 1.59 -2.58 -28.52
CA THR A 10 1.08 -1.32 -27.96
C THR A 10 -0.22 -0.93 -28.65
N CYS A 11 -1.21 -0.56 -27.87
CA CYS A 11 -2.48 -0.02 -28.34
C CYS A 11 -2.27 1.40 -28.88
N GLN A 12 -2.88 1.72 -30.03
CA GLN A 12 -2.79 3.04 -30.67
C GLN A 12 -3.96 3.97 -30.31
N TYR A 13 -4.91 3.50 -29.52
CA TYR A 13 -6.00 4.36 -29.04
C TYR A 13 -5.50 5.36 -28.00
N SER A 14 -6.07 6.56 -28.00
CA SER A 14 -5.91 7.49 -26.90
C SER A 14 -6.57 6.95 -25.62
N LEU A 15 -6.19 7.46 -24.46
CA LEU A 15 -6.77 7.03 -23.18
C LEU A 15 -8.30 7.22 -23.16
N THR A 16 -8.78 8.29 -23.78
CA THR A 16 -10.21 8.62 -23.88
C THR A 16 -10.95 7.59 -24.76
N ASP A 17 -10.34 7.22 -25.89
CA ASP A 17 -10.95 6.28 -26.84
C ASP A 17 -11.01 4.84 -26.30
N LEU A 18 -10.08 4.47 -25.37
CA LEU A 18 -10.08 3.14 -24.75
C LEU A 18 -11.41 2.86 -24.04
N THR A 19 -11.98 3.86 -23.37
CA THR A 19 -13.26 3.73 -22.66
C THR A 19 -14.41 3.49 -23.62
N TYR A 20 -14.42 4.14 -24.78
CA TYR A 20 -15.45 3.95 -25.81
C TYR A 20 -15.42 2.56 -26.45
N VAL A 21 -14.24 1.97 -26.59
CA VAL A 21 -14.10 0.62 -27.16
C VAL A 21 -14.17 -0.49 -26.11
N GLY A 22 -14.52 -0.16 -24.86
CA GLY A 22 -14.69 -1.12 -23.75
C GLY A 22 -13.39 -1.71 -23.21
N LEU A 23 -12.26 -1.06 -23.43
CA LEU A 23 -10.96 -1.48 -22.89
C LEU A 23 -10.71 -0.78 -21.55
N VAL A 24 -10.18 -1.51 -20.59
CA VAL A 24 -9.83 -1.01 -19.26
C VAL A 24 -8.31 -0.85 -19.16
N LYS A 25 -7.86 0.34 -18.75
CA LYS A 25 -6.46 0.56 -18.41
C LYS A 25 -6.20 0.09 -16.99
N THR A 26 -5.33 -0.90 -16.84
CA THR A 26 -4.83 -1.31 -15.51
C THR A 26 -3.38 -0.86 -15.37
N LYS A 27 -3.09 -0.12 -14.30
CA LYS A 27 -1.74 0.31 -13.96
C LYS A 27 -1.13 -0.70 -12.99
N ILE A 28 -0.04 -1.32 -13.39
CA ILE A 28 0.77 -2.18 -12.52
C ILE A 28 1.94 -1.32 -12.07
N GLU A 29 1.99 -1.02 -10.77
CA GLU A 29 3.09 -0.23 -10.19
C GLU A 29 4.11 -1.16 -9.55
N ASP A 30 5.38 -0.89 -9.81
CA ASP A 30 6.48 -1.48 -9.07
C ASP A 30 6.61 -0.73 -7.73
N SER A 31 6.49 -1.46 -6.61
CA SER A 31 6.58 -0.89 -5.28
C SER A 31 7.85 -1.37 -4.58
N LYS A 32 8.80 -0.46 -4.38
CA LYS A 32 10.02 -0.72 -3.60
C LYS A 32 9.70 -1.17 -2.17
N ILE A 33 8.57 -0.74 -1.63
CA ILE A 33 8.11 -1.13 -0.27
C ILE A 33 7.77 -2.62 -0.21
N ILE A 34 7.12 -3.16 -1.24
CA ILE A 34 6.82 -4.60 -1.28
C ILE A 34 8.12 -5.42 -1.30
N CYS A 35 9.12 -4.98 -2.08
CA CYS A 35 10.43 -5.62 -2.08
C CYS A 35 11.12 -5.55 -0.71
N LEU A 36 10.98 -4.43 0.00
CA LEU A 36 11.53 -4.27 1.34
C LEU A 36 10.84 -5.22 2.33
N ILE A 37 9.51 -5.30 2.29
CA ILE A 37 8.72 -6.20 3.13
C ILE A 37 9.15 -7.66 2.90
N ASP A 38 9.26 -8.10 1.65
CA ASP A 38 9.73 -9.46 1.29
C ASP A 38 11.14 -9.73 1.83
N ALA A 39 12.05 -8.75 1.72
CA ALA A 39 13.40 -8.89 2.25
C ALA A 39 13.43 -9.01 3.78
N VAL A 40 12.58 -8.24 4.48
CA VAL A 40 12.45 -8.32 5.94
C VAL A 40 11.85 -9.67 6.36
N GLU A 41 10.78 -10.12 5.69
CA GLU A 41 10.18 -11.43 5.95
C GLU A 41 11.21 -12.55 5.82
N LYS A 42 11.95 -12.59 4.72
CA LYS A 42 13.05 -13.58 4.51
C LYS A 42 14.12 -13.50 5.57
N SER A 43 14.45 -12.30 6.05
CA SER A 43 15.44 -12.12 7.12
C SER A 43 14.93 -12.69 8.45
N ILE A 44 13.66 -12.49 8.79
CA ILE A 44 13.02 -13.04 9.98
C ILE A 44 12.98 -14.57 9.88
N GLN A 45 12.55 -15.12 8.76
CA GLN A 45 12.51 -16.56 8.52
C GLN A 45 13.88 -17.22 8.67
N LYS A 46 14.93 -16.54 8.24
CA LYS A 46 16.31 -17.06 8.34
C LYS A 46 16.86 -17.04 9.77
N LYS A 47 16.53 -16.00 10.56
CA LYS A 47 17.17 -15.75 11.86
C LYS A 47 16.36 -16.18 13.07
N TYR A 48 15.04 -16.14 12.98
CA TYR A 48 14.17 -16.27 14.15
C TYR A 48 13.10 -17.36 14.00
N ASP A 49 12.25 -17.28 12.98
CA ASP A 49 11.14 -18.22 12.79
C ASP A 49 10.97 -18.55 11.30
N LYS A 50 11.30 -19.78 10.93
CA LYS A 50 11.20 -20.28 9.55
C LYS A 50 9.78 -20.27 8.97
N ASN A 51 8.77 -20.26 9.84
CA ASN A 51 7.36 -20.28 9.46
C ASN A 51 6.73 -18.89 9.50
N PHE A 52 7.49 -17.85 9.82
CA PHE A 52 6.97 -16.49 9.84
C PHE A 52 6.34 -16.13 8.49
N ASN A 53 5.14 -15.58 8.53
CA ASN A 53 4.41 -15.11 7.36
C ASN A 53 3.75 -13.77 7.68
N ILE A 54 4.05 -12.75 6.88
CA ILE A 54 3.52 -11.41 7.07
C ILE A 54 1.99 -11.36 7.02
N HIS A 55 1.35 -12.25 6.25
CA HIS A 55 -0.10 -12.33 6.16
C HIS A 55 -0.78 -12.91 7.42
N GLN A 56 0.00 -13.42 8.37
CA GLN A 56 -0.49 -13.97 9.64
C GLN A 56 -0.26 -13.02 10.82
N ILE A 57 0.27 -11.82 10.57
CA ILE A 57 0.43 -10.79 11.60
C ILE A 57 -0.97 -10.37 12.07
N PRO A 58 -1.23 -10.35 13.40
CA PRO A 58 -2.50 -9.87 13.93
C PRO A 58 -2.69 -8.39 13.58
N LEU A 59 -3.88 -8.03 13.13
CA LEU A 59 -4.24 -6.66 12.74
C LEU A 59 -4.97 -5.92 13.86
N ASP A 60 -5.08 -6.55 15.03
CA ASP A 60 -5.78 -6.07 16.23
C ASP A 60 -4.84 -5.86 17.43
N ASP A 61 -3.55 -5.70 17.17
CA ASP A 61 -2.57 -5.42 18.23
C ASP A 61 -2.82 -4.05 18.86
N GLU A 62 -3.21 -4.05 20.13
CA GLU A 62 -3.61 -2.84 20.88
C GLU A 62 -2.44 -1.84 21.04
N LEU A 63 -1.22 -2.32 21.16
CA LEU A 63 -0.05 -1.43 21.27
C LEU A 63 0.16 -0.68 19.96
N THR A 64 0.03 -1.36 18.84
CA THR A 64 0.10 -0.74 17.50
C THR A 64 -1.05 0.24 17.30
N MET A 65 -2.29 -0.13 17.67
CA MET A 65 -3.44 0.77 17.54
C MET A 65 -3.26 2.04 18.38
N ASN A 66 -2.70 1.92 19.58
CA ASN A 66 -2.41 3.08 20.42
C ASN A 66 -1.38 4.04 19.82
N LEU A 67 -0.38 3.56 19.06
CA LEU A 67 0.53 4.44 18.30
C LEU A 67 -0.25 5.29 17.27
N PHE A 68 -1.21 4.70 16.58
CA PHE A 68 -2.05 5.43 15.63
C PHE A 68 -2.96 6.43 16.34
N ARG A 69 -3.66 6.05 17.42
CA ARG A 69 -4.50 6.95 18.21
C ARG A 69 -3.73 8.14 18.77
N ASN A 70 -2.51 7.91 19.21
CA ASN A 70 -1.63 8.97 19.73
C ASN A 70 -0.96 9.80 18.62
N GLY A 71 -1.11 9.40 17.35
CA GLY A 71 -0.40 10.02 16.23
C GLY A 71 1.12 9.87 16.31
N ASP A 72 1.61 8.85 17.02
CA ASP A 72 3.03 8.52 17.15
C ASP A 72 3.50 7.69 15.95
N THR A 73 3.20 8.20 14.75
CA THR A 73 3.40 7.51 13.47
C THR A 73 4.59 8.07 12.70
N GLU A 74 5.58 8.62 13.39
CA GLU A 74 6.82 9.07 12.78
C GLU A 74 7.54 7.92 12.08
N SER A 75 7.96 8.16 10.83
CA SER A 75 8.57 7.15 9.94
C SER A 75 7.65 6.00 9.50
N ILE A 76 6.37 6.02 9.83
CA ILE A 76 5.40 5.09 9.26
C ILE A 76 4.96 5.60 7.89
N PHE A 77 5.21 4.80 6.86
CA PHE A 77 4.87 5.15 5.48
C PHE A 77 3.42 5.61 5.35
N TYR A 78 3.18 6.71 4.66
CA TYR A 78 1.93 7.48 4.55
C TYR A 78 1.47 8.23 5.80
N PHE A 79 1.81 7.81 7.00
CA PHE A 79 1.28 8.37 8.25
C PHE A 79 2.26 9.27 9.02
N ASP A 80 3.41 9.58 8.42
CA ASP A 80 4.47 10.41 9.02
C ASP A 80 4.25 11.92 8.87
N SER A 81 3.31 12.36 8.01
CA SER A 81 3.03 13.79 7.84
C SER A 81 2.37 14.39 9.07
N GLN A 82 2.76 15.62 9.42
CA GLN A 82 2.20 16.33 10.57
C GLN A 82 0.67 16.44 10.51
N TYR A 83 0.11 16.65 9.33
CA TYR A 83 -1.33 16.72 9.12
C TYR A 83 -2.02 15.39 9.51
N LEU A 84 -1.53 14.27 9.00
CA LEU A 84 -2.12 12.96 9.32
C LEU A 84 -1.94 12.57 10.78
N ARG A 85 -0.82 12.94 11.41
CA ARG A 85 -0.60 12.71 12.83
C ARG A 85 -1.60 13.47 13.71
N ILE A 86 -1.91 14.72 13.36
CA ILE A 86 -2.96 15.50 14.05
C ILE A 86 -4.33 14.87 13.81
N PHE A 87 -4.62 14.52 12.55
CA PHE A 87 -5.89 13.92 12.18
C PHE A 87 -6.14 12.58 12.88
N LEU A 88 -5.12 11.73 13.01
CA LEU A 88 -5.20 10.46 13.73
C LEU A 88 -5.57 10.64 15.19
N LYS A 89 -5.05 11.69 15.87
CA LYS A 89 -5.39 12.03 17.25
C LYS A 89 -6.85 12.46 17.43
N GLU A 90 -7.40 13.13 16.42
CA GLU A 90 -8.80 13.59 16.46
C GLU A 90 -9.76 12.47 16.06
N PHE A 91 -9.33 11.60 15.16
CA PHE A 91 -10.15 10.51 14.63
C PHE A 91 -10.18 9.29 15.56
N GLU A 92 -9.09 9.03 16.31
CA GLU A 92 -8.95 7.91 17.25
C GLU A 92 -9.36 6.56 16.64
N PRO A 93 -8.59 6.01 15.67
CA PRO A 93 -8.97 4.78 14.97
C PRO A 93 -9.14 3.60 15.95
N ASP A 94 -10.25 2.87 15.82
CA ASP A 94 -10.57 1.73 16.68
C ASP A 94 -10.08 0.40 16.11
N CYS A 95 -9.95 0.30 14.78
CA CYS A 95 -9.58 -0.94 14.12
C CYS A 95 -8.71 -0.70 12.87
N PHE A 96 -8.13 -1.79 12.35
CA PHE A 96 -7.29 -1.73 11.15
C PHE A 96 -8.03 -1.15 9.92
N LEU A 97 -9.35 -1.39 9.80
CA LEU A 97 -10.12 -0.87 8.68
C LEU A 97 -10.22 0.66 8.71
N ASP A 98 -10.20 1.26 9.89
CA ASP A 98 -10.16 2.72 10.03
C ASP A 98 -8.85 3.28 9.48
N ILE A 99 -7.73 2.61 9.78
CA ILE A 99 -6.40 2.98 9.24
C ILE A 99 -6.40 2.84 7.71
N VAL A 100 -7.00 1.79 7.17
CA VAL A 100 -7.13 1.59 5.71
C VAL A 100 -7.97 2.70 5.08
N ALA A 101 -9.08 3.10 5.73
CA ALA A 101 -9.96 4.17 5.24
C ALA A 101 -9.25 5.54 5.22
N LEU A 102 -8.30 5.77 6.13
CA LEU A 102 -7.50 6.98 6.19
C LEU A 102 -6.34 7.01 5.18
N SER A 103 -6.03 5.86 4.58
CA SER A 103 -5.00 5.79 3.54
C SER A 103 -5.48 6.53 2.29
N PRO A 104 -4.71 7.53 1.79
CA PRO A 104 -5.17 8.32 0.65
C PRO A 104 -5.37 7.42 -0.59
N PRO A 105 -6.48 7.61 -1.33
CA PRO A 105 -6.68 6.89 -2.58
C PRO A 105 -5.56 7.24 -3.55
N ARG A 106 -4.94 6.24 -4.14
CA ARG A 106 -3.98 6.46 -5.25
C ARG A 106 -4.77 6.84 -6.49
N THR A 107 -4.72 8.11 -6.85
CA THR A 107 -5.18 8.62 -8.16
C THR A 107 -4.11 8.40 -9.22
#